data_2c239dcd9f2c34b840780f5e0fc3a5dc
#
_entry.id   2c239dcd9f2c34b840780f5e0fc3a5dc
#
_cell.length_a   1.000
_cell.length_b   1.000
_cell.length_c   1.000
_cell.angle_alpha   90.00
_cell.angle_beta   90.00
_cell.angle_gamma   90.00
#
_symmetry.space_group_name_H-M   'P 1'
#
loop_
_entity.id
_entity.type
_entity.pdbx_description
1 polymer ?
#
loop_
_entity_poly.entity_id
_entity_poly.type
_entity_poly.pdbx_seq_one_letter_code
_entity_poly.pdbx_strand_id
1 'polypeptide(L)'
;MKGKGGLMKTVKEVSELTGISIRTLRYYDEIDLLKPAKVTEAGYRLYDESSLKKLRQIMFFRELEVPLSEIKAIMKNSESDNRKILETQKMMLEMKRNRLNGIIELISDVLKGEDKMSFETFNKDDIQKIIQHSDRKSVV
;
A
#
# COMPACT_ATOMS: atom_id res chain seq x y z
N MET A 1 -25.58 24.34 6.71
CA MET A 1 -25.05 24.27 7.08
C MET A 1 -23.91 24.49 6.78
N LYS A 2 -23.62 24.68 6.83
CA LYS A 2 -22.65 25.05 6.65
C LYS A 2 -21.70 24.28 6.78
N GLY A 3 -21.76 23.73 7.27
CA GLY A 3 -20.84 23.01 7.63
C GLY A 3 -19.99 22.43 6.63
N LYS A 4 -20.47 21.78 5.70
CA LYS A 4 -19.66 21.18 4.91
C LYS A 4 -18.94 22.01 4.06
N GLY A 5 -19.46 22.75 3.34
CA GLY A 5 -18.76 23.50 2.35
C GLY A 5 -17.76 24.46 2.91
N GLY A 6 -17.87 24.81 4.15
CA GLY A 6 -16.99 25.79 4.70
C GLY A 6 -15.75 25.25 5.34
N LEU A 7 -15.65 23.96 5.41
CA LEU A 7 -14.55 23.38 6.17
C LEU A 7 -13.47 22.80 5.27
N MET A 8 -12.87 23.66 4.48
CA MET A 8 -11.76 23.22 3.67
C MET A 8 -10.48 23.31 4.48
N LYS A 9 -9.58 22.37 4.23
CA LYS A 9 -8.31 22.32 4.93
C LYS A 9 -7.19 22.63 3.97
N THR A 10 -6.17 23.28 4.49
CA THR A 10 -4.98 23.55 3.70
C THR A 10 -4.15 22.29 3.58
N VAL A 11 -3.20 22.29 2.64
CA VAL A 11 -2.32 21.15 2.46
C VAL A 11 -1.54 20.88 3.75
N LYS A 12 -1.19 21.94 4.48
CA LYS A 12 -0.46 21.78 5.73
C LYS A 12 -1.33 21.09 6.79
N GLU A 13 -2.59 21.51 6.88
CA GLU A 13 -3.51 20.90 7.83
C GLU A 13 -3.74 19.42 7.48
N VAL A 14 -3.88 19.11 6.20
CA VAL A 14 -4.08 17.73 5.78
C VAL A 14 -2.83 16.91 6.11
N SER A 15 -1.66 17.47 5.86
CA SER A 15 -0.42 16.79 6.18
C SER A 15 -0.33 16.48 7.67
N GLU A 16 -0.68 17.44 8.51
CA GLU A 16 -0.63 17.25 9.96
C GLU A 16 -1.65 16.22 10.43
N LEU A 17 -2.82 16.23 9.81
CA LEU A 17 -3.89 15.32 10.19
C LEU A 17 -3.58 13.87 9.80
N THR A 18 -2.98 13.67 8.65
CA THR A 18 -2.80 12.32 8.11
C THR A 18 -1.41 11.76 8.25
N GLY A 19 -0.44 12.61 8.51
CA GLY A 19 0.95 12.17 8.53
C GLY A 19 1.59 12.08 7.15
N ILE A 20 0.84 12.39 6.09
CA ILE A 20 1.38 12.37 4.74
C ILE A 20 2.08 13.69 4.49
N SER A 21 3.29 13.65 3.95
CA SER A 21 4.05 14.87 3.74
C SER A 21 3.40 15.75 2.69
N ILE A 22 3.63 17.04 2.78
CA ILE A 22 3.14 17.99 1.79
C ILE A 22 3.68 17.63 0.41
N ARG A 23 4.92 17.16 0.36
CA ARG A 23 5.53 16.76 -0.90
C ARG A 23 4.75 15.61 -1.54
N THR A 24 4.37 14.64 -0.74
CA THR A 24 3.59 13.50 -1.24
C THR A 24 2.22 13.96 -1.72
N LEU A 25 1.57 14.87 -0.98
CA LEU A 25 0.27 15.37 -1.40
C LEU A 25 0.37 16.14 -2.72
N ARG A 26 1.43 16.89 -2.92
CA ARG A 26 1.65 17.56 -4.19
C ARG A 26 1.89 16.57 -5.32
N TYR A 27 2.61 15.51 -5.02
CA TYR A 27 2.87 14.47 -5.99
C TYR A 27 1.57 13.77 -6.41
N TYR A 28 0.69 13.51 -5.43
CA TYR A 28 -0.61 12.91 -5.74
C TYR A 28 -1.43 13.80 -6.67
N ASP A 29 -1.32 15.10 -6.52
CA ASP A 29 -1.98 16.05 -7.40
C ASP A 29 -1.36 15.96 -8.81
N GLU A 30 -0.04 15.93 -8.89
CA GLU A 30 0.67 15.89 -10.16
C GLU A 30 0.35 14.64 -10.97
N ILE A 31 0.20 13.50 -10.33
CA ILE A 31 -0.10 12.26 -11.05
C ILE A 31 -1.60 12.01 -11.18
N ASP A 32 -2.40 12.99 -10.81
CA ASP A 32 -3.86 12.90 -10.95
C ASP A 32 -4.47 11.83 -10.08
N LEU A 33 -3.85 11.52 -8.97
CA LEU A 33 -4.37 10.54 -8.03
C LEU A 33 -5.32 11.20 -7.04
N LEU A 34 -4.95 12.35 -6.51
CA LEU A 34 -5.78 13.10 -5.59
C LEU A 34 -5.64 14.58 -5.85
N LYS A 35 -6.69 15.19 -6.37
CA LYS A 35 -6.71 16.62 -6.65
C LYS A 35 -7.30 17.37 -5.47
N PRO A 36 -6.79 18.55 -5.16
CA PRO A 36 -7.45 19.38 -4.16
C PRO A 36 -8.80 19.83 -4.70
N ALA A 37 -9.71 20.16 -3.82
CA ALA A 37 -11.02 20.65 -4.23
C ALA A 37 -10.91 22.01 -4.88
N LYS A 38 -9.92 22.80 -4.49
CA LYS A 38 -9.78 24.15 -4.95
C LYS A 38 -8.34 24.60 -4.82
N VAL A 39 -7.91 25.46 -5.72
CA VAL A 39 -6.62 26.12 -5.61
C VAL A 39 -6.91 27.62 -5.56
N THR A 40 -6.41 28.31 -4.54
CA THR A 40 -6.69 29.74 -4.39
C THR A 40 -5.89 30.53 -5.41
N GLU A 41 -6.22 31.81 -5.53
CA GLU A 41 -5.49 32.68 -6.45
C GLU A 41 -4.02 32.76 -6.08
N ALA A 42 -3.71 32.63 -4.82
CA ALA A 42 -2.32 32.63 -4.36
C ALA A 42 -1.63 31.30 -4.57
N GLY A 43 -2.33 30.32 -5.09
CA GLY A 43 -1.72 29.02 -5.37
C GLY A 43 -1.81 28.01 -4.26
N TYR A 44 -2.59 28.28 -3.22
CA TYR A 44 -2.72 27.34 -2.12
C TYR A 44 -3.78 26.29 -2.42
N ARG A 45 -3.44 25.04 -2.10
CA ARG A 45 -4.35 23.92 -2.31
C ARG A 45 -5.25 23.75 -1.12
N LEU A 46 -6.54 23.58 -1.38
CA LEU A 46 -7.54 23.36 -0.32
C LEU A 46 -8.27 22.06 -0.56
N TYR A 47 -8.48 21.31 0.51
CA TYR A 47 -9.08 19.98 0.44
C TYR A 47 -10.40 20.00 1.21
N ASP A 48 -11.46 19.50 0.59
CA ASP A 48 -12.75 19.42 1.23
C ASP A 48 -13.00 18.01 1.72
N GLU A 49 -14.19 17.77 2.24
CA GLU A 49 -14.52 16.47 2.80
C GLU A 49 -14.45 15.37 1.75
N SER A 50 -14.84 15.66 0.53
CA SER A 50 -14.77 14.69 -0.54
C SER A 50 -13.33 14.32 -0.85
N SER A 51 -12.44 15.30 -0.90
CA SER A 51 -11.02 15.07 -1.11
C SER A 51 -10.42 14.22 0.01
N LEU A 52 -10.82 14.52 1.24
CA LEU A 52 -10.31 13.78 2.39
C LEU A 52 -10.81 12.35 2.40
N LYS A 53 -12.04 12.12 1.94
CA LYS A 53 -12.56 10.77 1.83
C LYS A 53 -11.74 9.98 0.83
N LYS A 54 -11.41 10.57 -0.31
CA LYS A 54 -10.58 9.91 -1.31
C LYS A 54 -9.18 9.64 -0.75
N LEU A 55 -8.66 10.58 0.02
CA LEU A 55 -7.33 10.38 0.60
C LEU A 55 -7.34 9.20 1.57
N ARG A 56 -8.39 9.05 2.36
CA ARG A 56 -8.49 7.91 3.28
C ARG A 56 -8.51 6.60 2.50
N GLN A 57 -9.18 6.57 1.35
CA GLN A 57 -9.20 5.38 0.51
C GLN A 57 -7.80 5.08 -0.04
N ILE A 58 -7.09 6.11 -0.48
CA ILE A 58 -5.74 5.95 -0.98
C ILE A 58 -4.84 5.38 0.13
N MET A 59 -4.95 5.94 1.34
CA MET A 59 -4.14 5.49 2.46
C MET A 59 -4.44 4.02 2.80
N PHE A 60 -5.70 3.63 2.70
CA PHE A 60 -6.09 2.25 2.94
C PHE A 60 -5.41 1.30 1.96
N PHE A 61 -5.44 1.63 0.68
CA PHE A 61 -4.80 0.78 -0.32
C PHE A 61 -3.28 0.80 -0.20
N ARG A 62 -2.72 1.94 0.22
CA ARG A 62 -1.29 2.01 0.45
C ARG A 62 -0.88 1.09 1.58
N GLU A 63 -1.70 0.99 2.60
CA GLU A 63 -1.44 0.11 3.71
C GLU A 63 -1.43 -1.35 3.24
N LEU A 64 -2.19 -1.67 2.21
CA LEU A 64 -2.23 -3.00 1.63
C LEU A 64 -1.10 -3.20 0.61
N GLU A 65 -0.21 -2.22 0.49
CA GLU A 65 0.93 -2.29 -0.43
C GLU A 65 0.52 -2.34 -1.90
N VAL A 66 -0.62 -1.76 -2.22
CA VAL A 66 -1.05 -1.66 -3.60
C VAL A 66 -0.28 -0.53 -4.28
N PRO A 67 0.30 -0.76 -5.44
CA PRO A 67 1.05 0.30 -6.13
C PRO A 67 0.18 1.49 -6.50
N LEU A 68 0.76 2.67 -6.56
CA LEU A 68 0.00 3.89 -6.84
C LEU A 68 -0.72 3.83 -8.19
N SER A 69 -0.12 3.20 -9.20
CA SER A 69 -0.76 3.09 -10.50
C SER A 69 -2.03 2.27 -10.42
N GLU A 70 -2.04 1.24 -9.59
CA GLU A 70 -3.24 0.44 -9.40
C GLU A 70 -4.26 1.17 -8.57
N ILE A 71 -3.81 1.91 -7.56
CA ILE A 71 -4.74 2.69 -6.74
C ILE A 71 -5.45 3.71 -7.62
N LYS A 72 -4.73 4.34 -8.54
CA LYS A 72 -5.34 5.29 -9.44
C LYS A 72 -6.46 4.66 -10.26
N ALA A 73 -6.24 3.46 -10.75
CA ALA A 73 -7.27 2.72 -11.50
C ALA A 73 -8.43 2.34 -10.58
N ILE A 74 -8.15 1.89 -9.37
CA ILE A 74 -9.17 1.52 -8.41
C ILE A 74 -10.08 2.70 -8.09
N MET A 75 -9.51 3.88 -7.94
CA MET A 75 -10.29 5.05 -7.58
C MET A 75 -11.28 5.46 -8.68
N LYS A 76 -11.09 4.96 -9.89
CA LYS A 76 -11.99 5.25 -11.00
C LYS A 76 -13.01 4.14 -11.21
N ASN A 77 -12.87 3.02 -10.54
CA ASN A 77 -13.74 1.88 -10.73
C ASN A 77 -14.99 1.95 -9.85
N SER A 78 -15.97 1.13 -10.19
CA SER A 78 -17.16 1.01 -9.36
C SER A 78 -16.83 0.24 -8.09
N GLU A 79 -17.73 0.30 -7.12
CA GLU A 79 -17.52 -0.42 -5.87
C GLU A 79 -17.43 -1.92 -6.08
N SER A 80 -18.20 -2.45 -7.01
CA SER A 80 -18.19 -3.90 -7.22
C SER A 80 -16.85 -4.34 -7.82
N ASP A 81 -16.28 -3.52 -8.73
CA ASP A 81 -14.97 -3.84 -9.29
C ASP A 81 -13.89 -3.73 -8.20
N ASN A 82 -14.03 -2.76 -7.31
CA ASN A 82 -13.07 -2.59 -6.23
C ASN A 82 -13.14 -3.75 -5.24
N ARG A 83 -14.33 -4.30 -5.03
CA ARG A 83 -14.46 -5.47 -4.17
C ARG A 83 -13.69 -6.65 -4.73
N LYS A 84 -13.76 -6.86 -6.04
CA LYS A 84 -13.03 -7.95 -6.68
C LYS A 84 -11.53 -7.75 -6.54
N ILE A 85 -11.08 -6.51 -6.69
CA ILE A 85 -9.67 -6.19 -6.52
C ILE A 85 -9.21 -6.48 -5.10
N LEU A 86 -10.02 -6.12 -4.12
CA LEU A 86 -9.68 -6.39 -2.72
C LEU A 86 -9.64 -7.88 -2.43
N GLU A 87 -10.54 -8.65 -3.02
CA GLU A 87 -10.54 -10.09 -2.84
C GLU A 87 -9.25 -10.70 -3.40
N THR A 88 -8.82 -10.21 -4.56
CA THR A 88 -7.56 -10.67 -5.14
C THR A 88 -6.38 -10.29 -4.27
N GLN A 89 -6.36 -9.06 -3.76
CA GLN A 89 -5.28 -8.62 -2.88
C GLN A 89 -5.22 -9.47 -1.62
N LYS A 90 -6.39 -9.78 -1.06
CA LYS A 90 -6.44 -10.61 0.14
C LYS A 90 -5.84 -11.99 -0.14
N MET A 91 -6.20 -12.58 -1.28
CA MET A 91 -5.69 -13.89 -1.65
C MET A 91 -4.17 -13.85 -1.78
N MET A 92 -3.64 -12.82 -2.44
CA MET A 92 -2.20 -12.68 -2.62
C MET A 92 -1.47 -12.51 -1.29
N LEU A 93 -2.08 -11.76 -0.37
CA LEU A 93 -1.48 -11.58 0.95
C LEU A 93 -1.48 -12.88 1.75
N GLU A 94 -2.53 -13.67 1.61
CA GLU A 94 -2.60 -14.96 2.26
C GLU A 94 -1.52 -15.90 1.73
N MET A 95 -1.27 -15.85 0.44
CA MET A 95 -0.21 -16.64 -0.16
C MET A 95 1.16 -16.19 0.35
N LYS A 96 1.36 -14.88 0.49
CA LYS A 96 2.60 -14.35 1.06
C LYS A 96 2.77 -14.81 2.50
N ARG A 97 1.70 -14.74 3.28
CA ARG A 97 1.73 -15.18 4.67
C ARG A 97 2.12 -16.64 4.76
N ASN A 98 1.53 -17.49 3.92
CA ASN A 98 1.83 -18.92 3.95
C ASN A 98 3.30 -19.17 3.59
N ARG A 99 3.82 -18.42 2.62
CA ARG A 99 5.21 -18.55 2.25
C ARG A 99 6.13 -18.14 3.40
N LEU A 100 5.79 -16.99 4.04
CA LEU A 100 6.59 -16.52 5.17
C LEU A 100 6.54 -17.49 6.33
N ASN A 101 5.39 -18.09 6.57
CA ASN A 101 5.27 -19.10 7.63
C ASN A 101 6.19 -20.29 7.34
N GLY A 102 6.26 -20.69 6.07
CA GLY A 102 7.15 -21.78 5.68
C GLY A 102 8.62 -21.44 5.91
N ILE A 103 9.00 -20.20 5.60
CA ILE A 103 10.37 -19.76 5.82
C ILE A 103 10.70 -19.71 7.31
N ILE A 104 9.76 -19.21 8.10
CA ILE A 104 9.94 -19.14 9.54
C ILE A 104 10.11 -20.54 10.12
N GLU A 105 9.33 -21.49 9.64
CA GLU A 105 9.44 -22.86 10.10
C GLU A 105 10.81 -23.41 9.78
N LEU A 106 11.30 -23.15 8.60
CA LEU A 106 12.62 -23.63 8.18
C LEU A 106 13.70 -23.07 9.11
N ILE A 107 13.64 -21.78 9.39
CA ILE A 107 14.61 -21.14 10.28
C ILE A 107 14.49 -21.71 11.69
N SER A 108 13.27 -21.95 12.14
CA SER A 108 13.04 -22.52 13.46
C SER A 108 13.66 -23.91 13.58
N ASP A 109 13.55 -24.68 12.52
CA ASP A 109 14.14 -26.01 12.52
C ASP A 109 15.67 -25.93 12.61
N VAL A 110 16.25 -24.99 11.90
CA VAL A 110 17.71 -24.77 11.96
C VAL A 110 18.11 -24.40 13.39
N LEU A 111 17.35 -23.49 13.99
CA LEU A 111 17.67 -23.00 15.32
C LEU A 111 17.48 -24.07 16.40
N LYS A 112 16.66 -25.08 16.16
CA LYS A 112 16.48 -26.10 17.14
C LYS A 112 17.66 -27.03 17.20
N GLY A 113 18.60 -26.82 16.29
CA GLY A 113 19.82 -27.58 16.37
C GLY A 113 19.64 -28.98 16.00
N GLU A 114 18.60 -29.30 15.37
CA GLU A 114 18.38 -30.51 15.01
C GLU A 114 19.39 -30.82 14.16
N ASP A 115 20.30 -31.26 14.59
CA ASP A 115 21.15 -31.78 13.80
C ASP A 115 21.81 -31.12 13.04
N LYS A 116 22.34 -30.54 13.43
CA LYS A 116 23.08 -30.30 12.60
C LYS A 116 22.65 -29.58 11.59
N MET A 117 21.84 -28.71 11.64
CA MET A 117 21.49 -28.02 10.61
C MET A 117 22.55 -27.04 10.36
N SER A 118 23.38 -27.24 9.51
CA SER A 118 24.38 -26.29 9.03
C SER A 118 23.87 -25.87 7.66
N PHE A 119 24.44 -24.83 7.13
CA PHE A 119 24.08 -24.40 5.79
C PHE A 119 24.40 -25.48 4.76
N GLU A 120 25.22 -26.38 5.11
CA GLU A 120 25.57 -27.46 4.21
C GLU A 120 24.42 -28.44 4.04
N THR A 121 23.48 -28.44 4.96
CA THR A 121 22.35 -29.36 4.86
C THR A 121 21.29 -28.85 3.92
N PHE A 122 21.37 -27.55 3.49
CA PHE A 122 20.42 -27.05 2.54
C PHE A 122 20.88 -27.45 1.16
N ASN A 123 20.04 -28.08 0.39
CA ASN A 123 20.43 -28.45 -0.95
C ASN A 123 20.13 -27.31 -1.90
N LYS A 124 20.61 -27.43 -3.13
CA LYS A 124 20.43 -26.38 -4.10
C LYS A 124 18.97 -26.08 -4.40
N ASP A 125 18.15 -27.10 -4.39
CA ASP A 125 16.72 -26.90 -4.70
C ASP A 125 16.03 -26.06 -3.66
N ASP A 126 16.36 -26.28 -2.39
CA ASP A 126 15.76 -25.48 -1.31
C ASP A 126 16.16 -24.01 -1.44
N ILE A 127 17.43 -23.79 -1.72
CA ILE A 127 17.92 -22.42 -1.89
C ILE A 127 17.30 -21.78 -3.10
N GLN A 128 17.18 -22.52 -4.19
CA GLN A 128 16.59 -22.00 -5.40
C GLN A 128 15.13 -21.61 -5.20
N LYS A 129 14.38 -22.40 -4.45
CA LYS A 129 13.01 -22.07 -4.16
C LYS A 129 12.89 -20.76 -3.43
N ILE A 130 13.75 -20.51 -2.46
CA ILE A 130 13.75 -19.29 -1.69
C ILE A 130 14.08 -18.10 -2.61
N ILE A 131 15.09 -18.25 -3.46
CA ILE A 131 15.49 -17.21 -4.38
C ILE A 131 14.39 -16.90 -5.39
N GLN A 132 13.75 -17.92 -5.93
CA GLN A 132 12.68 -17.73 -6.91
C GLN A 132 11.51 -16.95 -6.32
N HIS A 133 11.17 -17.23 -5.06
CA HIS A 133 10.10 -16.49 -4.41
C HIS A 133 10.48 -15.02 -4.21
N SER A 134 11.73 -14.77 -3.89
CA SER A 134 12.20 -13.40 -3.72
C SER A 134 12.19 -12.66 -5.06
N ASP A 135 12.60 -13.32 -6.13
CA ASP A 135 12.62 -12.73 -7.45
C ASP A 135 11.21 -12.38 -7.91
N ARG A 136 10.25 -13.26 -7.68
CA ARG A 136 8.88 -12.97 -8.04
C ARG A 136 8.37 -11.74 -7.31
N LYS A 137 8.79 -11.59 -6.08
CA LYS A 137 8.36 -10.46 -5.29
C LYS A 137 8.97 -9.18 -5.82
N SER A 138 10.19 -9.23 -6.30
CA SER A 138 10.86 -8.02 -6.78
C SER A 138 10.39 -7.63 -8.17
N VAL A 139 9.80 -8.52 -8.91
CA VAL A 139 9.34 -8.21 -10.26
C VAL A 139 8.06 -7.38 -10.25
N VAL A 140 7.33 -7.40 -9.20
CA VAL A 140 6.12 -6.61 -9.10
C VAL A 140 6.37 -5.11 -8.96
#